data_35adb7bf084ad5bb558667d9519e223b
#
_entry.id   35adb7bf084ad5bb558667d9519e223b
#
_cell.length_a   1.000
_cell.length_b   1.000
_cell.length_c   1.000
_cell.angle_alpha   90.00
_cell.angle_beta   90.00
_cell.angle_gamma   90.00
#
_symmetry.space_group_name_H-M   'P 1'
#
loop_
_entity.id
_entity.type
_entity.pdbx_description
1 polymer ?
#
loop_
_entity_poly.entity_id
_entity_poly.type
_entity_poly.pdbx_seq_one_letter_code
_entity_poly.pdbx_strand_id
1 'polypeptide(L)'
;STLMRSSAASDVYKRQDIEQLPTREKAEKPTIYIAGDSTAQTYNYTKVYPQTGWGQVFADYFNDDIIIENRAMGGRSSKSYDNDGRLDRILTEMHPGDYVFIQFGINDGAENKPERYVSVEDYKKLITDKYIGEVEKRGGTPVLMTANAAAWWDEENNCFMESRKDYADPTREIAEETGCKFIDENKIVTDAWNSMDKDDVLSGYFVCEPLESKAYPSGTNDTTHMKAKGAKRVAKLIADAIPENVPELSKYLKGDETFTDIQGHWAEDVIKTLAENGKVSGVGDGKFNPDGTVTRAEFLKMAMDSFGIVGHAYRDSECLDATNDDWYCYYLQGALDKNIIPKKMIENCNVTKVTKTLAEATDDKEAVTTDVNVYTGKFDGDKPITREEMAAIAVEAYNESYRQKKGEPRFYMLDSCLTEQDKQAYVVDAVNQVENKSEIEIPLCKSTAQNLKSQTVTIPKDGNVVDLGIIEPKSKQGWGETDAIVINGDDVSLVNYVQCAVASGLMYGMSEDITDYTINSENGTIKYQMNTVDFAPKNTATRAEASAVMNRMINML
;
A
#
# COMPACT_ATOMS: atom_id res chain seq x y z
N SER A 1 -45.79 2.61 -22.46
CA SER A 1 -45.95 1.15 -22.69
C SER A 1 -44.76 0.56 -23.46
N THR A 2 -43.54 0.65 -22.93
CA THR A 2 -42.38 0.03 -23.60
C THR A 2 -41.29 -0.34 -22.59
N LEU A 3 -41.66 -0.86 -21.43
CA LEU A 3 -40.72 -1.24 -20.37
C LEU A 3 -40.95 -2.63 -19.74
N MET A 4 -41.62 -3.51 -20.48
CA MET A 4 -41.86 -4.91 -20.06
C MET A 4 -41.51 -5.96 -21.11
N ARG A 5 -40.36 -5.82 -21.80
CA ARG A 5 -39.89 -6.86 -22.74
C ARG A 5 -38.44 -7.28 -22.54
N SER A 6 -37.82 -6.97 -21.38
CA SER A 6 -36.45 -7.43 -21.13
C SER A 6 -36.34 -8.64 -20.19
N SER A 7 -37.41 -9.03 -19.47
CA SER A 7 -37.36 -10.19 -18.56
C SER A 7 -37.54 -11.55 -19.25
N ALA A 8 -38.30 -11.60 -20.35
CA ALA A 8 -38.56 -12.86 -21.05
C ALA A 8 -37.38 -13.34 -21.92
N ALA A 9 -36.49 -12.45 -22.36
CA ALA A 9 -35.31 -12.84 -23.14
C ALA A 9 -34.16 -13.32 -22.25
N SER A 10 -34.12 -12.92 -20.97
CA SER A 10 -33.15 -13.42 -20.00
C SER A 10 -33.52 -14.80 -19.45
N ASP A 11 -34.80 -15.17 -19.46
CA ASP A 11 -35.30 -16.45 -18.97
C ASP A 11 -35.15 -17.61 -19.99
N VAL A 12 -34.94 -17.29 -21.26
CA VAL A 12 -34.73 -18.29 -22.32
C VAL A 12 -33.27 -18.80 -22.34
N TYR A 13 -32.33 -18.07 -21.77
CA TYR A 13 -30.95 -18.55 -21.58
C TYR A 13 -30.73 -19.34 -20.27
N LYS A 14 -31.80 -19.51 -19.46
CA LYS A 14 -31.76 -20.31 -18.24
C LYS A 14 -31.97 -21.77 -18.62
N ARG A 15 -30.90 -22.55 -18.46
CA ARG A 15 -30.82 -24.00 -18.60
C ARG A 15 -30.73 -24.50 -20.04
N GLN A 16 -29.68 -24.23 -20.75
CA GLN A 16 -29.17 -25.23 -21.67
C GLN A 16 -28.69 -26.42 -20.83
N ASP A 17 -29.20 -27.60 -21.12
CA ASP A 17 -28.67 -28.85 -20.56
C ASP A 17 -27.19 -28.88 -20.90
N ILE A 18 -26.33 -28.87 -19.85
CA ILE A 18 -24.87 -28.85 -20.03
C ILE A 18 -24.42 -30.05 -20.86
N GLU A 19 -25.16 -31.16 -20.79
CA GLU A 19 -24.95 -32.35 -21.60
C GLU A 19 -25.15 -32.10 -23.12
N GLN A 20 -25.84 -31.03 -23.51
CA GLN A 20 -26.05 -30.64 -24.91
C GLN A 20 -25.08 -29.59 -25.42
N LEU A 21 -24.18 -29.06 -24.54
CA LEU A 21 -23.18 -28.12 -24.99
C LEU A 21 -22.16 -28.81 -25.91
N PRO A 22 -21.77 -28.15 -27.03
CA PRO A 22 -20.77 -28.75 -27.92
C PRO A 22 -19.47 -29.02 -27.19
N THR A 23 -18.88 -30.17 -27.48
CA THR A 23 -17.52 -30.51 -26.99
C THR A 23 -16.53 -29.51 -27.62
N ARG A 24 -15.73 -28.85 -26.80
CA ARG A 24 -14.67 -27.96 -27.26
C ARG A 24 -13.34 -28.71 -27.36
N GLU A 25 -12.48 -28.27 -28.27
CA GLU A 25 -11.11 -28.75 -28.32
C GLU A 25 -10.28 -28.07 -27.23
N LYS A 26 -9.18 -28.69 -26.84
CA LYS A 26 -8.24 -28.10 -25.88
C LYS A 26 -7.69 -26.80 -26.43
N ALA A 27 -7.70 -25.74 -25.61
CA ALA A 27 -7.10 -24.47 -25.99
C ALA A 27 -5.57 -24.52 -26.01
N GLU A 28 -4.94 -23.62 -26.75
CA GLU A 28 -3.49 -23.48 -26.78
C GLU A 28 -2.92 -23.08 -25.40
N LYS A 29 -3.58 -22.15 -24.75
CA LYS A 29 -3.29 -21.73 -23.37
C LYS A 29 -4.47 -22.08 -22.48
N PRO A 30 -4.23 -22.77 -21.34
CA PRO A 30 -5.32 -23.02 -20.39
C PRO A 30 -5.77 -21.73 -19.71
N THR A 31 -7.00 -21.73 -19.22
CA THR A 31 -7.61 -20.65 -18.48
C THR A 31 -7.88 -21.08 -17.05
N ILE A 32 -7.57 -20.22 -16.07
CA ILE A 32 -8.09 -20.29 -14.71
C ILE A 32 -9.30 -19.38 -14.62
N TYR A 33 -10.48 -19.94 -14.44
CA TYR A 33 -11.69 -19.22 -14.07
C TYR A 33 -11.81 -19.13 -12.56
N ILE A 34 -12.10 -17.94 -12.01
CA ILE A 34 -12.37 -17.75 -10.59
C ILE A 34 -13.87 -17.58 -10.40
N ALA A 35 -14.53 -18.57 -9.82
CA ALA A 35 -15.92 -18.54 -9.39
C ALA A 35 -15.98 -18.24 -7.89
N GLY A 36 -16.49 -17.06 -7.52
CA GLY A 36 -16.47 -16.64 -6.13
C GLY A 36 -17.34 -15.41 -5.87
N ASP A 37 -17.19 -14.86 -4.68
CA ASP A 37 -17.97 -13.75 -4.17
C ASP A 37 -17.24 -12.39 -4.21
N SER A 38 -17.62 -11.47 -3.30
CA SER A 38 -17.04 -10.13 -3.19
C SER A 38 -15.58 -10.11 -2.79
N THR A 39 -15.08 -11.14 -2.13
CA THR A 39 -13.67 -11.17 -1.67
C THR A 39 -12.69 -11.45 -2.81
N ALA A 40 -13.17 -12.10 -3.88
CA ALA A 40 -12.39 -12.35 -5.09
C ALA A 40 -12.71 -11.38 -6.24
N GLN A 41 -13.82 -10.63 -6.20
CA GLN A 41 -14.34 -9.82 -7.29
C GLN A 41 -13.33 -8.77 -7.79
N THR A 42 -13.40 -8.46 -9.10
CA THR A 42 -12.77 -7.27 -9.69
C THR A 42 -13.65 -6.05 -9.47
N TYR A 43 -13.13 -5.05 -8.77
CA TYR A 43 -13.82 -3.82 -8.43
C TYR A 43 -13.50 -2.68 -9.39
N ASN A 44 -14.51 -1.83 -9.63
CA ASN A 44 -14.30 -0.58 -10.34
C ASN A 44 -13.77 0.48 -9.37
N TYR A 45 -12.49 0.81 -9.47
CA TYR A 45 -11.83 1.78 -8.61
C TYR A 45 -12.43 3.19 -8.67
N THR A 46 -13.07 3.59 -9.77
CA THR A 46 -13.72 4.90 -9.82
C THR A 46 -14.91 5.01 -8.86
N LYS A 47 -15.46 3.87 -8.40
CA LYS A 47 -16.64 3.82 -7.53
C LYS A 47 -16.33 3.44 -6.10
N VAL A 48 -15.48 2.44 -5.89
CA VAL A 48 -15.31 1.79 -4.58
C VAL A 48 -13.84 1.68 -4.12
N TYR A 49 -12.93 2.47 -4.73
CA TYR A 49 -11.55 2.48 -4.29
C TYR A 49 -11.48 2.80 -2.77
N PRO A 50 -10.61 2.17 -1.99
CA PRO A 50 -9.55 1.22 -2.34
C PRO A 50 -9.94 -0.27 -2.24
N GLN A 51 -11.23 -0.62 -2.27
CA GLN A 51 -11.69 -2.00 -2.20
C GLN A 51 -11.17 -2.84 -3.38
N THR A 52 -10.58 -4.00 -3.08
CA THR A 52 -9.93 -4.89 -4.05
C THR A 52 -10.19 -6.34 -3.66
N GLY A 53 -10.59 -7.17 -4.62
CA GLY A 53 -10.67 -8.62 -4.40
C GLY A 53 -9.35 -9.31 -4.76
N TRP A 54 -9.05 -10.45 -4.13
CA TRP A 54 -7.81 -11.18 -4.42
C TRP A 54 -7.74 -11.67 -5.89
N GLY A 55 -8.87 -12.04 -6.47
CA GLY A 55 -8.94 -12.47 -7.87
C GLY A 55 -8.63 -11.35 -8.87
N GLN A 56 -8.77 -10.07 -8.47
CA GLN A 56 -8.44 -8.90 -9.28
C GLN A 56 -6.94 -8.78 -9.54
N VAL A 57 -6.12 -9.25 -8.63
CA VAL A 57 -4.65 -9.14 -8.66
C VAL A 57 -3.96 -10.50 -8.83
N PHE A 58 -4.73 -11.58 -8.97
CA PHE A 58 -4.17 -12.93 -9.02
C PHE A 58 -3.33 -13.19 -10.27
N ALA A 59 -3.67 -12.56 -11.40
CA ALA A 59 -2.89 -12.65 -12.64
C ALA A 59 -1.43 -12.15 -12.48
N ASP A 60 -1.17 -11.29 -11.50
CA ASP A 60 0.18 -10.76 -11.26
C ASP A 60 1.20 -11.87 -10.92
N TYR A 61 0.73 -13.03 -10.45
CA TYR A 61 1.56 -14.17 -10.02
C TYR A 61 1.77 -15.23 -11.11
N PHE A 62 1.23 -15.02 -12.32
CA PHE A 62 1.32 -15.99 -13.41
C PHE A 62 2.03 -15.41 -14.62
N ASN A 63 2.72 -16.30 -15.36
CA ASN A 63 3.31 -15.95 -16.63
C ASN A 63 2.26 -15.91 -17.78
N ASP A 64 2.67 -15.50 -18.97
CA ASP A 64 1.76 -15.31 -20.10
C ASP A 64 1.29 -16.62 -20.77
N ASP A 65 1.72 -17.79 -20.30
CA ASP A 65 1.31 -19.10 -20.85
C ASP A 65 -0.01 -19.62 -20.30
N ILE A 66 -0.67 -18.85 -19.41
CA ILE A 66 -1.98 -19.13 -18.85
C ILE A 66 -2.82 -17.86 -18.82
N ILE A 67 -4.14 -18.00 -18.91
CA ILE A 67 -5.10 -16.91 -18.85
C ILE A 67 -5.79 -16.93 -17.49
N ILE A 68 -5.95 -15.79 -16.84
CA ILE A 68 -6.71 -15.66 -15.60
C ILE A 68 -7.99 -14.88 -15.86
N GLU A 69 -9.13 -15.54 -15.70
CA GLU A 69 -10.46 -14.99 -15.89
C GLU A 69 -11.22 -14.88 -14.57
N ASN A 70 -11.20 -13.70 -13.98
CA ASN A 70 -11.93 -13.46 -12.74
C ASN A 70 -13.43 -13.25 -13.00
N ARG A 71 -14.23 -14.26 -12.68
CA ARG A 71 -15.70 -14.29 -12.85
C ARG A 71 -16.45 -14.11 -11.52
N ALA A 72 -15.71 -13.86 -10.42
CA ALA A 72 -16.31 -13.62 -9.11
C ALA A 72 -17.25 -12.41 -9.10
N MET A 73 -18.30 -12.49 -8.29
CA MET A 73 -19.33 -11.45 -8.19
C MET A 73 -19.78 -11.22 -6.76
N GLY A 74 -19.71 -9.98 -6.33
CA GLY A 74 -20.06 -9.56 -4.99
C GLY A 74 -21.48 -9.93 -4.57
N GLY A 75 -21.62 -10.33 -3.32
CA GLY A 75 -22.89 -10.67 -2.73
C GLY A 75 -23.49 -12.00 -3.20
N ARG A 76 -22.72 -12.82 -3.92
CA ARG A 76 -23.19 -14.14 -4.38
C ARG A 76 -22.79 -15.21 -3.40
N SER A 77 -23.75 -16.09 -3.05
CA SER A 77 -23.53 -17.41 -2.52
C SER A 77 -23.34 -18.41 -3.64
N SER A 78 -22.93 -19.64 -3.34
CA SER A 78 -22.89 -20.73 -4.34
C SER A 78 -24.22 -20.88 -5.09
N LYS A 79 -25.35 -20.85 -4.36
CA LYS A 79 -26.71 -20.92 -4.91
C LYS A 79 -27.06 -19.74 -5.81
N SER A 80 -26.83 -18.52 -5.36
CA SER A 80 -27.23 -17.35 -6.15
C SER A 80 -26.31 -17.11 -7.34
N TYR A 81 -25.05 -17.51 -7.26
CA TYR A 81 -24.11 -17.49 -8.38
C TYR A 81 -24.56 -18.44 -9.50
N ASP A 82 -24.98 -19.65 -9.13
CA ASP A 82 -25.53 -20.62 -10.05
C ASP A 82 -26.87 -20.16 -10.63
N ASN A 83 -27.81 -19.70 -9.80
CA ASN A 83 -29.10 -19.19 -10.24
C ASN A 83 -29.00 -18.02 -11.21
N ASP A 84 -27.95 -17.18 -11.10
CA ASP A 84 -27.66 -16.10 -12.04
C ASP A 84 -27.07 -16.60 -13.38
N GLY A 85 -26.89 -17.92 -13.55
CA GLY A 85 -26.31 -18.56 -14.74
C GLY A 85 -24.82 -18.25 -14.92
N ARG A 86 -24.12 -17.89 -13.85
CA ARG A 86 -22.70 -17.53 -13.92
C ARG A 86 -21.79 -18.74 -14.06
N LEU A 87 -22.11 -19.82 -13.36
CA LEU A 87 -21.43 -21.10 -13.54
C LEU A 87 -21.67 -21.64 -14.95
N ASP A 88 -22.91 -21.58 -15.46
CA ASP A 88 -23.26 -22.04 -16.81
C ASP A 88 -22.45 -21.29 -17.89
N ARG A 89 -22.15 -20.00 -17.68
CA ARG A 89 -21.27 -19.25 -18.59
C ARG A 89 -19.85 -19.79 -18.58
N ILE A 90 -19.28 -20.06 -17.41
CA ILE A 90 -17.95 -20.69 -17.32
C ILE A 90 -17.96 -22.03 -18.05
N LEU A 91 -18.93 -22.89 -17.75
CA LEU A 91 -19.06 -24.21 -18.39
C LEU A 91 -19.25 -24.15 -19.90
N THR A 92 -19.86 -23.07 -20.40
CA THR A 92 -20.03 -22.83 -21.85
C THR A 92 -18.74 -22.34 -22.50
N GLU A 93 -17.97 -21.52 -21.83
CA GLU A 93 -16.78 -20.89 -22.36
C GLU A 93 -15.50 -21.73 -22.18
N MET A 94 -15.43 -22.55 -21.14
CA MET A 94 -14.25 -23.35 -20.81
C MET A 94 -13.90 -24.41 -21.85
N HIS A 95 -12.62 -24.74 -21.89
CA HIS A 95 -12.04 -25.80 -22.72
C HIS A 95 -11.50 -26.94 -21.84
N PRO A 96 -11.40 -28.18 -22.38
CA PRO A 96 -10.70 -29.25 -21.69
C PRO A 96 -9.27 -28.83 -21.32
N GLY A 97 -8.91 -29.05 -20.05
CA GLY A 97 -7.61 -28.65 -19.50
C GLY A 97 -7.61 -27.27 -18.83
N ASP A 98 -8.75 -26.55 -18.82
CA ASP A 98 -8.92 -25.35 -18.02
C ASP A 98 -9.14 -25.70 -16.53
N TYR A 99 -9.01 -24.70 -15.68
CA TYR A 99 -9.20 -24.80 -14.24
C TYR A 99 -10.33 -23.90 -13.77
N VAL A 100 -11.09 -24.33 -12.77
CA VAL A 100 -12.09 -23.50 -12.11
C VAL A 100 -11.81 -23.45 -10.63
N PHE A 101 -11.39 -22.30 -10.13
CA PHE A 101 -11.20 -22.02 -8.70
C PHE A 101 -12.56 -21.65 -8.10
N ILE A 102 -13.02 -22.42 -7.12
CA ILE A 102 -14.37 -22.36 -6.56
C ILE A 102 -14.29 -21.91 -5.11
N GLN A 103 -14.72 -20.68 -4.81
CA GLN A 103 -14.66 -20.09 -3.47
C GLN A 103 -15.98 -19.46 -3.05
N PHE A 104 -16.71 -20.13 -2.15
CA PHE A 104 -17.97 -19.68 -1.56
C PHE A 104 -18.02 -20.00 -0.07
N GLY A 105 -19.08 -19.56 0.63
CA GLY A 105 -19.33 -19.82 2.05
C GLY A 105 -19.65 -18.54 2.85
N ILE A 106 -19.22 -17.36 2.40
CA ILE A 106 -19.48 -16.09 3.14
C ILE A 106 -20.96 -15.71 3.07
N ASN A 107 -21.56 -15.76 1.88
CA ASN A 107 -22.96 -15.39 1.65
C ASN A 107 -23.92 -16.55 1.83
N ASP A 108 -23.42 -17.77 1.81
CA ASP A 108 -24.20 -19.00 1.92
C ASP A 108 -24.87 -19.13 3.30
N GLY A 109 -24.20 -18.65 4.35
CA GLY A 109 -24.72 -18.60 5.71
C GLY A 109 -25.68 -17.45 6.03
N ALA A 110 -26.08 -16.64 5.03
CA ALA A 110 -26.94 -15.47 5.26
C ALA A 110 -28.42 -15.86 5.40
N GLU A 111 -28.81 -16.46 6.52
CA GLU A 111 -30.19 -16.92 6.79
C GLU A 111 -31.26 -15.85 6.61
N ASN A 112 -30.90 -14.59 6.89
CA ASN A 112 -31.81 -13.44 6.72
C ASN A 112 -31.97 -13.00 5.24
N LYS A 113 -31.33 -13.69 4.29
CA LYS A 113 -31.36 -13.41 2.84
C LYS A 113 -31.66 -14.70 2.10
N PRO A 114 -32.94 -15.11 1.97
CA PRO A 114 -33.33 -16.40 1.39
C PRO A 114 -32.82 -16.64 -0.03
N GLU A 115 -32.59 -15.58 -0.80
CA GLU A 115 -32.04 -15.66 -2.16
C GLU A 115 -30.56 -16.10 -2.19
N ARG A 116 -29.86 -15.97 -1.06
CA ARG A 116 -28.45 -16.36 -0.91
C ARG A 116 -28.27 -17.59 -0.04
N TYR A 117 -29.07 -17.67 1.01
CA TYR A 117 -28.96 -18.74 1.99
C TYR A 117 -29.07 -20.13 1.35
N VAL A 118 -28.19 -20.99 1.75
CA VAL A 118 -28.20 -22.41 1.41
C VAL A 118 -27.79 -23.24 2.65
N SER A 119 -28.55 -24.25 3.00
CA SER A 119 -28.18 -25.13 4.11
C SER A 119 -26.85 -25.81 3.86
N VAL A 120 -26.15 -26.23 4.90
CA VAL A 120 -24.87 -26.95 4.75
C VAL A 120 -25.03 -28.21 3.88
N GLU A 121 -26.14 -28.94 4.05
CA GLU A 121 -26.43 -30.13 3.26
C GLU A 121 -26.61 -29.80 1.77
N ASP A 122 -27.42 -28.77 1.47
CA ASP A 122 -27.62 -28.31 0.09
C ASP A 122 -26.36 -27.70 -0.52
N TYR A 123 -25.53 -27.02 0.31
CA TYR A 123 -24.23 -26.49 -0.09
C TYR A 123 -23.30 -27.62 -0.52
N LYS A 124 -23.14 -28.66 0.32
CA LYS A 124 -22.31 -29.84 -0.01
C LYS A 124 -22.78 -30.46 -1.32
N LYS A 125 -24.08 -30.69 -1.45
CA LYS A 125 -24.66 -31.27 -2.67
C LYS A 125 -24.43 -30.37 -3.90
N LEU A 126 -24.66 -29.07 -3.80
CA LEU A 126 -24.50 -28.13 -4.91
C LEU A 126 -23.04 -28.06 -5.38
N ILE A 127 -22.11 -27.92 -4.43
CA ILE A 127 -20.68 -27.86 -4.76
C ILE A 127 -20.21 -29.16 -5.41
N THR A 128 -20.57 -30.31 -4.84
CA THR A 128 -20.17 -31.63 -5.37
C THR A 128 -20.78 -31.92 -6.75
N ASP A 129 -22.10 -31.82 -6.86
CA ASP A 129 -22.79 -32.29 -8.07
C ASP A 129 -22.59 -31.32 -9.24
N LYS A 130 -22.63 -30.01 -8.96
CA LYS A 130 -22.68 -29.01 -10.00
C LYS A 130 -21.32 -28.34 -10.24
N TYR A 131 -20.71 -27.77 -9.20
CA TYR A 131 -19.44 -27.06 -9.38
C TYR A 131 -18.28 -27.99 -9.72
N ILE A 132 -18.15 -29.09 -8.98
CA ILE A 132 -17.11 -30.09 -9.25
C ILE A 132 -17.51 -30.95 -10.45
N GLY A 133 -18.66 -31.61 -10.36
CA GLY A 133 -19.07 -32.61 -11.35
C GLY A 133 -19.24 -32.07 -12.77
N GLU A 134 -19.81 -30.88 -12.94
CA GLU A 134 -20.00 -30.30 -14.29
C GLU A 134 -18.68 -29.77 -14.89
N VAL A 135 -17.78 -29.23 -14.06
CA VAL A 135 -16.43 -28.84 -14.51
C VAL A 135 -15.65 -30.06 -15.01
N GLU A 136 -15.69 -31.17 -14.27
CA GLU A 136 -15.04 -32.43 -14.67
C GLU A 136 -15.61 -33.01 -15.95
N LYS A 137 -16.94 -33.00 -16.10
CA LYS A 137 -17.63 -33.43 -17.35
C LYS A 137 -17.21 -32.61 -18.57
N ARG A 138 -16.83 -31.35 -18.36
CA ARG A 138 -16.31 -30.48 -19.42
C ARG A 138 -14.80 -30.69 -19.68
N GLY A 139 -14.15 -31.60 -18.96
CA GLY A 139 -12.72 -31.88 -19.07
C GLY A 139 -11.84 -30.84 -18.37
N GLY A 140 -12.41 -30.02 -17.50
CA GLY A 140 -11.68 -29.07 -16.66
C GLY A 140 -11.28 -29.67 -15.32
N THR A 141 -10.47 -28.95 -14.59
CA THR A 141 -10.04 -29.31 -13.24
C THR A 141 -10.67 -28.36 -12.21
N PRO A 142 -11.58 -28.83 -11.35
CA PRO A 142 -12.08 -28.03 -10.26
C PRO A 142 -11.00 -27.89 -9.18
N VAL A 143 -10.80 -26.68 -8.66
CA VAL A 143 -9.94 -26.36 -7.52
C VAL A 143 -10.83 -25.77 -6.45
N LEU A 144 -11.20 -26.57 -5.47
CA LEU A 144 -12.07 -26.13 -4.38
C LEU A 144 -11.27 -25.34 -3.36
N MET A 145 -11.85 -24.26 -2.85
CA MET A 145 -11.23 -23.38 -1.86
C MET A 145 -12.20 -23.12 -0.71
N THR A 146 -11.68 -23.06 0.51
CA THR A 146 -12.47 -22.55 1.64
C THR A 146 -12.80 -21.06 1.45
N ALA A 147 -13.86 -20.59 2.10
CA ALA A 147 -14.23 -19.19 2.09
C ALA A 147 -13.07 -18.30 2.57
N ASN A 148 -12.89 -17.13 1.93
CA ASN A 148 -11.81 -16.21 2.27
C ASN A 148 -11.81 -15.84 3.76
N ALA A 149 -10.62 -15.85 4.38
CA ALA A 149 -10.46 -15.50 5.77
C ALA A 149 -10.80 -14.02 6.03
N ALA A 150 -11.68 -13.78 7.00
CA ALA A 150 -11.87 -12.44 7.56
C ALA A 150 -10.83 -12.18 8.65
N ALA A 151 -10.41 -10.93 8.85
CA ALA A 151 -9.51 -10.58 9.94
C ALA A 151 -10.28 -10.48 11.28
N TRP A 152 -10.77 -11.60 11.77
CA TRP A 152 -11.43 -11.69 13.06
C TRP A 152 -10.42 -11.90 14.17
N TRP A 153 -10.29 -10.90 15.02
CA TRP A 153 -9.35 -10.90 16.13
C TRP A 153 -10.00 -11.36 17.43
N ASP A 154 -9.34 -12.30 18.10
CA ASP A 154 -9.68 -12.76 19.45
C ASP A 154 -8.81 -12.01 20.46
N GLU A 155 -9.42 -11.11 21.23
CA GLU A 155 -8.74 -10.30 22.24
C GLU A 155 -8.26 -11.14 23.45
N GLU A 156 -8.92 -12.27 23.73
CA GLU A 156 -8.55 -13.12 24.87
C GLU A 156 -7.30 -13.94 24.56
N ASN A 157 -7.24 -14.48 23.33
CA ASN A 157 -6.14 -15.33 22.88
C ASN A 157 -5.05 -14.57 22.12
N ASN A 158 -5.27 -13.27 21.86
CA ASN A 158 -4.36 -12.40 21.11
C ASN A 158 -3.93 -13.00 19.75
N CYS A 159 -4.92 -13.44 18.98
CA CYS A 159 -4.69 -14.07 17.67
C CYS A 159 -5.86 -13.84 16.71
N PHE A 160 -5.60 -14.00 15.41
CA PHE A 160 -6.66 -14.10 14.40
C PHE A 160 -7.28 -15.48 14.43
N MET A 161 -8.60 -15.55 14.31
CA MET A 161 -9.37 -16.78 14.26
C MET A 161 -9.73 -17.17 12.84
N GLU A 162 -9.78 -18.47 12.57
CA GLU A 162 -10.45 -18.94 11.36
C GLU A 162 -11.92 -18.49 11.34
N SER A 163 -12.28 -17.79 10.26
CA SER A 163 -13.63 -17.28 10.06
C SER A 163 -14.49 -18.27 9.27
N ARG A 164 -15.81 -18.13 9.35
CA ARG A 164 -16.76 -18.88 8.49
C ARG A 164 -16.63 -20.43 8.58
N LYS A 165 -16.28 -20.97 9.73
CA LYS A 165 -16.11 -22.41 9.94
C LYS A 165 -17.33 -23.24 9.57
N ASP A 166 -18.52 -22.68 9.73
CA ASP A 166 -19.81 -23.25 9.35
C ASP A 166 -19.90 -23.66 7.87
N TYR A 167 -19.08 -23.06 6.99
CA TYR A 167 -18.94 -23.45 5.59
C TYR A 167 -17.52 -23.87 5.21
N ALA A 168 -16.48 -23.42 5.93
CA ALA A 168 -15.11 -23.85 5.67
C ALA A 168 -14.91 -25.34 6.01
N ASP A 169 -15.45 -25.82 7.14
CA ASP A 169 -15.36 -27.23 7.52
C ASP A 169 -16.11 -28.14 6.54
N PRO A 170 -17.37 -27.88 6.16
CA PRO A 170 -18.02 -28.62 5.06
C PRO A 170 -17.26 -28.58 3.74
N THR A 171 -16.56 -27.49 3.41
CA THR A 171 -15.73 -27.41 2.20
C THR A 171 -14.54 -28.38 2.28
N ARG A 172 -13.89 -28.50 3.44
CA ARG A 172 -12.83 -29.49 3.71
C ARG A 172 -13.36 -30.91 3.56
N GLU A 173 -14.55 -31.19 4.12
CA GLU A 173 -15.20 -32.49 3.99
C GLU A 173 -15.49 -32.85 2.53
N ILE A 174 -16.00 -31.91 1.71
CA ILE A 174 -16.21 -32.11 0.27
C ILE A 174 -14.90 -32.49 -0.42
N ALA A 175 -13.81 -31.76 -0.12
CA ALA A 175 -12.51 -32.05 -0.73
C ALA A 175 -12.00 -33.45 -0.38
N GLU A 176 -12.17 -33.89 0.87
CA GLU A 176 -11.82 -35.25 1.31
C GLU A 176 -12.70 -36.33 0.64
N GLU A 177 -14.03 -36.08 0.56
CA GLU A 177 -14.99 -37.03 0.00
C GLU A 177 -14.84 -37.20 -1.52
N THR A 178 -14.52 -36.11 -2.25
CA THR A 178 -14.43 -36.10 -3.71
C THR A 178 -13.01 -36.32 -4.23
N GLY A 179 -11.99 -36.00 -3.44
CA GLY A 179 -10.60 -36.05 -3.86
C GLY A 179 -10.24 -34.97 -4.90
N CYS A 180 -11.07 -33.93 -5.07
CA CYS A 180 -10.78 -32.82 -5.97
C CYS A 180 -9.57 -32.00 -5.48
N LYS A 181 -8.94 -31.23 -6.36
CA LYS A 181 -7.89 -30.30 -5.98
C LYS A 181 -8.41 -29.30 -4.96
N PHE A 182 -7.63 -29.03 -3.91
CA PHE A 182 -8.09 -28.24 -2.78
C PHE A 182 -7.02 -27.30 -2.25
N ILE A 183 -7.41 -26.05 -1.96
CA ILE A 183 -6.58 -25.07 -1.27
C ILE A 183 -7.36 -24.56 -0.04
N ASP A 184 -6.86 -24.89 1.16
CA ASP A 184 -7.44 -24.40 2.42
C ASP A 184 -7.03 -22.94 2.68
N GLU A 185 -7.60 -22.03 1.88
CA GLU A 185 -7.26 -20.62 1.91
C GLU A 185 -7.51 -20.02 3.30
N ASN A 186 -8.64 -20.31 3.95
CA ASN A 186 -8.99 -19.78 5.26
C ASN A 186 -7.91 -20.08 6.30
N LYS A 187 -7.43 -21.33 6.33
CA LYS A 187 -6.36 -21.72 7.25
C LYS A 187 -5.02 -21.07 6.89
N ILE A 188 -4.63 -21.12 5.61
CA ILE A 188 -3.34 -20.58 5.13
C ILE A 188 -3.25 -19.08 5.46
N VAL A 189 -4.31 -18.33 5.19
CA VAL A 189 -4.36 -16.88 5.45
C VAL A 189 -4.38 -16.59 6.95
N THR A 190 -5.17 -17.33 7.74
CA THR A 190 -5.22 -17.14 9.20
C THR A 190 -3.87 -17.44 9.85
N ASP A 191 -3.19 -18.51 9.44
CA ASP A 191 -1.85 -18.85 9.94
C ASP A 191 -0.83 -17.76 9.59
N ALA A 192 -0.88 -17.25 8.37
CA ALA A 192 -0.03 -16.14 7.94
C ALA A 192 -0.30 -14.86 8.76
N TRP A 193 -1.56 -14.50 9.00
CA TRP A 193 -1.92 -13.34 9.82
C TRP A 193 -1.41 -13.46 11.26
N ASN A 194 -1.43 -14.65 11.85
CA ASN A 194 -0.91 -14.90 13.19
C ASN A 194 0.62 -14.80 13.29
N SER A 195 1.33 -14.71 12.19
CA SER A 195 2.76 -14.44 12.13
C SER A 195 3.11 -12.95 11.93
N MET A 196 2.09 -12.08 11.80
CA MET A 196 2.23 -10.68 11.46
C MET A 196 1.70 -9.77 12.58
N ASP A 197 2.07 -8.50 12.51
CA ASP A 197 1.50 -7.46 13.37
C ASP A 197 0.01 -7.27 13.09
N LYS A 198 -0.81 -7.14 14.15
CA LYS A 198 -2.28 -6.99 14.06
C LYS A 198 -2.67 -5.81 13.18
N ASP A 199 -2.05 -4.64 13.43
CA ASP A 199 -2.41 -3.42 12.71
C ASP A 199 -1.97 -3.48 11.25
N ASP A 200 -0.85 -4.15 10.97
CA ASP A 200 -0.39 -4.38 9.60
C ASP A 200 -1.35 -5.30 8.83
N VAL A 201 -1.91 -6.32 9.46
CA VAL A 201 -2.97 -7.16 8.89
C VAL A 201 -4.22 -6.34 8.62
N LEU A 202 -4.73 -5.62 9.63
CA LEU A 202 -5.96 -4.83 9.53
C LEU A 202 -5.84 -3.73 8.47
N SER A 203 -4.66 -3.16 8.26
CA SER A 203 -4.42 -2.19 7.18
C SER A 203 -4.62 -2.76 5.77
N GLY A 204 -4.60 -4.08 5.62
CA GLY A 204 -4.91 -4.78 4.37
C GLY A 204 -6.40 -5.01 4.14
N TYR A 205 -7.23 -4.88 5.18
CA TYR A 205 -8.67 -5.03 5.08
C TYR A 205 -9.38 -3.68 4.81
N PHE A 206 -10.67 -3.72 4.51
CA PHE A 206 -11.45 -2.54 4.14
C PHE A 206 -11.85 -1.74 5.40
N VAL A 207 -10.89 -1.56 6.28
CA VAL A 207 -10.93 -0.65 7.42
C VAL A 207 -10.40 0.69 6.92
N CYS A 208 -11.31 1.62 6.67
CA CYS A 208 -11.00 2.91 6.03
C CYS A 208 -11.17 4.05 7.01
N GLU A 209 -10.23 4.99 6.97
CA GLU A 209 -10.39 6.29 7.60
C GLU A 209 -11.49 7.10 6.89
N PRO A 210 -12.06 8.13 7.54
CA PRO A 210 -12.90 9.10 6.85
C PRO A 210 -12.18 9.69 5.62
N LEU A 211 -12.90 9.86 4.52
CA LEU A 211 -12.42 10.34 3.22
C LEU A 211 -11.50 9.38 2.44
N GLU A 212 -11.11 8.27 3.00
CA GLU A 212 -10.28 7.29 2.28
C GLU A 212 -11.02 6.62 1.12
N SER A 213 -12.32 6.38 1.25
CA SER A 213 -13.14 5.75 0.21
C SER A 213 -14.32 6.63 -0.22
N LYS A 214 -14.55 6.75 -1.54
CA LYS A 214 -15.75 7.44 -2.08
C LYS A 214 -17.04 6.76 -1.70
N ALA A 215 -17.05 5.43 -1.66
CA ALA A 215 -18.24 4.65 -1.32
C ALA A 215 -18.60 4.75 0.17
N TYR A 216 -17.62 5.05 1.02
CA TYR A 216 -17.75 5.13 2.47
C TYR A 216 -17.04 6.38 3.01
N PRO A 217 -17.59 7.57 2.72
CA PRO A 217 -16.91 8.84 3.07
C PRO A 217 -16.67 9.03 4.57
N SER A 218 -17.50 8.40 5.41
CA SER A 218 -17.35 8.42 6.88
C SER A 218 -16.39 7.35 7.43
N GLY A 219 -15.70 6.63 6.55
CA GLY A 219 -14.89 5.48 6.90
C GLY A 219 -15.68 4.18 7.02
N THR A 220 -15.00 3.08 7.22
CA THR A 220 -15.60 1.76 7.45
C THR A 220 -14.70 0.89 8.33
N ASN A 221 -15.30 -0.06 9.03
CA ASN A 221 -14.60 -1.07 9.80
C ASN A 221 -14.99 -2.46 9.29
N ASP A 222 -14.64 -2.74 8.03
CA ASP A 222 -14.97 -3.99 7.36
C ASP A 222 -13.73 -4.90 7.33
N THR A 223 -13.75 -5.92 8.17
CA THR A 223 -12.68 -6.92 8.30
C THR A 223 -12.88 -8.14 7.39
N THR A 224 -13.86 -8.11 6.48
CA THR A 224 -14.13 -9.17 5.50
C THR A 224 -13.57 -8.82 4.11
N HIS A 225 -13.84 -7.60 3.64
CA HIS A 225 -13.33 -7.14 2.35
C HIS A 225 -11.93 -6.54 2.50
N MET A 226 -11.20 -6.44 1.40
CA MET A 226 -9.80 -6.07 1.41
C MET A 226 -9.54 -4.79 0.61
N LYS A 227 -8.45 -4.11 0.97
CA LYS A 227 -7.74 -3.15 0.13
C LYS A 227 -6.73 -3.88 -0.75
N ALA A 228 -6.12 -3.17 -1.70
CA ALA A 228 -5.12 -3.75 -2.61
C ALA A 228 -3.98 -4.49 -1.87
N LYS A 229 -3.52 -3.96 -0.72
CA LYS A 229 -2.48 -4.57 0.11
C LYS A 229 -2.89 -5.96 0.60
N GLY A 230 -4.09 -6.10 1.18
CA GLY A 230 -4.61 -7.38 1.66
C GLY A 230 -4.90 -8.34 0.51
N ALA A 231 -5.53 -7.85 -0.57
CA ALA A 231 -5.83 -8.64 -1.75
C ALA A 231 -4.56 -9.26 -2.39
N LYS A 232 -3.47 -8.49 -2.50
CA LYS A 232 -2.18 -8.99 -2.99
C LYS A 232 -1.58 -10.05 -2.07
N ARG A 233 -1.65 -9.85 -0.75
CA ARG A 233 -1.16 -10.85 0.21
C ARG A 233 -1.92 -12.17 0.11
N VAL A 234 -3.25 -12.11 0.08
CA VAL A 234 -4.09 -13.31 -0.07
C VAL A 234 -3.82 -13.99 -1.41
N ALA A 235 -3.78 -13.24 -2.52
CA ALA A 235 -3.47 -13.79 -3.84
C ALA A 235 -2.07 -14.47 -3.88
N LYS A 236 -1.07 -13.87 -3.22
CA LYS A 236 0.27 -14.48 -3.08
C LYS A 236 0.21 -15.79 -2.31
N LEU A 237 -0.44 -15.83 -1.16
CA LEU A 237 -0.58 -17.04 -0.34
C LEU A 237 -1.29 -18.17 -1.10
N ILE A 238 -2.32 -17.84 -1.90
CA ILE A 238 -2.99 -18.81 -2.78
C ILE A 238 -2.01 -19.30 -3.86
N ALA A 239 -1.26 -18.39 -4.50
CA ALA A 239 -0.27 -18.77 -5.51
C ALA A 239 0.85 -19.65 -4.94
N ASP A 240 1.34 -19.33 -3.73
CA ASP A 240 2.37 -20.10 -3.02
C ASP A 240 1.89 -21.50 -2.62
N ALA A 241 0.58 -21.70 -2.44
CA ALA A 241 -0.01 -22.99 -2.14
C ALA A 241 -0.20 -23.88 -3.39
N ILE A 242 -0.10 -23.34 -4.59
CA ILE A 242 -0.31 -24.09 -5.85
C ILE A 242 0.67 -25.25 -6.03
N PRO A 243 2.00 -25.12 -5.80
CA PRO A 243 2.94 -26.21 -6.02
C PRO A 243 2.60 -27.49 -5.24
N GLU A 244 2.06 -27.35 -4.04
CA GLU A 244 1.66 -28.46 -3.20
C GLU A 244 0.29 -29.03 -3.58
N ASN A 245 -0.69 -28.15 -3.86
CA ASN A 245 -2.10 -28.54 -3.98
C ASN A 245 -2.57 -28.75 -5.43
N VAL A 246 -1.96 -28.02 -6.39
CA VAL A 246 -2.29 -28.08 -7.83
C VAL A 246 -0.98 -28.07 -8.64
N PRO A 247 -0.10 -29.08 -8.47
CA PRO A 247 1.28 -29.03 -9.00
C PRO A 247 1.35 -28.84 -10.51
N GLU A 248 0.30 -29.19 -11.25
CA GLU A 248 0.22 -28.99 -12.71
C GLU A 248 0.26 -27.51 -13.13
N LEU A 249 -0.15 -26.60 -12.21
CA LEU A 249 -0.12 -25.16 -12.40
C LEU A 249 1.24 -24.53 -12.08
N SER A 250 2.14 -25.23 -11.39
CA SER A 250 3.44 -24.66 -10.95
C SER A 250 4.27 -24.07 -12.09
N LYS A 251 4.20 -24.66 -13.26
CA LYS A 251 4.94 -24.18 -14.46
C LYS A 251 4.42 -22.85 -15.01
N TYR A 252 3.23 -22.44 -14.61
CA TYR A 252 2.61 -21.18 -15.01
C TYR A 252 2.80 -20.07 -13.98
N LEU A 253 3.29 -20.39 -12.78
CA LEU A 253 3.65 -19.36 -11.81
C LEU A 253 4.83 -18.56 -12.34
N LYS A 254 4.79 -17.26 -12.13
CA LYS A 254 6.01 -16.47 -12.22
C LYS A 254 6.96 -17.01 -11.17
N GLY A 255 8.18 -17.35 -11.57
CA GLY A 255 9.27 -17.57 -10.62
C GLY A 255 9.45 -16.31 -9.77
N ASP A 256 10.17 -16.43 -8.67
CA ASP A 256 10.62 -15.26 -7.93
C ASP A 256 11.15 -14.25 -8.93
N GLU A 257 10.65 -13.00 -8.88
CA GLU A 257 11.09 -11.95 -9.81
C GLU A 257 12.60 -11.77 -9.67
N THR A 258 13.35 -12.58 -10.43
CA THR A 258 14.79 -12.38 -10.56
C THR A 258 14.99 -11.32 -11.61
N PHE A 259 15.18 -10.09 -11.17
CA PHE A 259 15.56 -9.02 -12.08
C PHE A 259 16.96 -9.27 -12.64
N THR A 260 17.07 -9.32 -13.96
CA THR A 260 18.35 -9.64 -14.63
C THR A 260 19.36 -8.50 -14.56
N ASP A 261 18.90 -7.29 -14.28
CA ASP A 261 19.68 -6.05 -14.31
C ASP A 261 20.14 -5.56 -12.92
N ILE A 262 19.86 -6.33 -11.86
CA ILE A 262 20.33 -5.99 -10.50
C ILE A 262 21.52 -6.83 -10.05
N GLN A 263 21.93 -7.83 -10.83
CA GLN A 263 23.03 -8.73 -10.45
C GLN A 263 24.34 -7.96 -10.28
N GLY A 264 24.92 -8.03 -9.09
CA GLY A 264 26.13 -7.29 -8.73
C GLY A 264 25.91 -5.79 -8.47
N HIS A 265 24.67 -5.31 -8.53
CA HIS A 265 24.33 -3.95 -8.15
C HIS A 265 24.33 -3.81 -6.63
N TRP A 266 24.78 -2.67 -6.10
CA TRP A 266 24.87 -2.42 -4.64
C TRP A 266 23.53 -2.59 -3.89
N ALA A 267 22.40 -2.39 -4.56
CA ALA A 267 21.06 -2.52 -3.99
C ALA A 267 20.42 -3.89 -4.28
N GLU A 268 21.15 -4.86 -4.83
CA GLU A 268 20.61 -6.16 -5.24
C GLU A 268 19.81 -6.84 -4.13
N ASP A 269 20.39 -6.99 -2.94
CA ASP A 269 19.74 -7.67 -1.81
C ASP A 269 18.50 -6.92 -1.30
N VAL A 270 18.57 -5.59 -1.27
CA VAL A 270 17.44 -4.74 -0.86
C VAL A 270 16.28 -4.86 -1.84
N ILE A 271 16.57 -4.80 -3.15
CA ILE A 271 15.55 -4.91 -4.20
C ILE A 271 14.90 -6.29 -4.16
N LYS A 272 15.68 -7.36 -4.02
CA LYS A 272 15.16 -8.73 -3.88
C LYS A 272 14.22 -8.84 -2.67
N THR A 273 14.68 -8.42 -1.51
CA THR A 273 13.87 -8.47 -0.28
C THR A 273 12.55 -7.70 -0.42
N LEU A 274 12.59 -6.51 -1.01
CA LEU A 274 11.37 -5.71 -1.21
C LEU A 274 10.43 -6.32 -2.26
N ALA A 275 10.97 -6.92 -3.32
CA ALA A 275 10.19 -7.60 -4.35
C ALA A 275 9.52 -8.87 -3.82
N GLU A 276 10.25 -9.73 -3.09
CA GLU A 276 9.73 -10.92 -2.43
C GLU A 276 8.57 -10.59 -1.48
N ASN A 277 8.65 -9.43 -0.81
CA ASN A 277 7.59 -8.93 0.07
C ASN A 277 6.51 -8.12 -0.67
N GLY A 278 6.53 -8.08 -2.01
CA GLY A 278 5.56 -7.35 -2.83
C GLY A 278 5.57 -5.83 -2.62
N LYS A 279 6.68 -5.28 -2.15
CA LYS A 279 6.83 -3.84 -1.86
C LYS A 279 7.28 -3.03 -3.06
N VAL A 280 8.02 -3.64 -3.96
CA VAL A 280 8.44 -3.06 -5.25
C VAL A 280 8.18 -4.05 -6.36
N SER A 281 8.06 -3.55 -7.59
CA SER A 281 7.86 -4.35 -8.80
C SER A 281 8.84 -3.92 -9.87
N GLY A 282 9.13 -4.82 -10.82
CA GLY A 282 9.93 -4.52 -11.99
C GLY A 282 9.22 -3.58 -12.97
N VAL A 283 9.98 -3.15 -13.98
CA VAL A 283 9.49 -2.29 -15.08
C VAL A 283 9.03 -3.09 -16.31
N GLY A 284 9.03 -4.40 -16.22
CA GLY A 284 8.75 -5.34 -17.29
C GLY A 284 10.01 -6.06 -17.79
N ASP A 285 9.82 -7.08 -18.63
CA ASP A 285 10.89 -7.87 -19.24
C ASP A 285 11.93 -8.45 -18.26
N GLY A 286 11.52 -8.76 -17.02
CA GLY A 286 12.42 -9.25 -15.96
C GLY A 286 13.48 -8.22 -15.54
N LYS A 287 13.17 -6.93 -15.61
CA LYS A 287 14.06 -5.82 -15.23
C LYS A 287 13.48 -4.99 -14.13
N PHE A 288 14.34 -4.50 -13.26
CA PHE A 288 14.03 -3.53 -12.22
C PHE A 288 14.36 -2.09 -12.61
N ASN A 289 15.36 -1.90 -13.46
CA ASN A 289 15.94 -0.61 -13.86
C ASN A 289 16.48 0.17 -12.64
N PRO A 290 17.46 -0.37 -11.88
CA PRO A 290 17.91 0.18 -10.60
C PRO A 290 18.45 1.61 -10.71
N ASP A 291 19.12 1.95 -11.81
CA ASP A 291 19.69 3.27 -12.09
C ASP A 291 18.69 4.24 -12.76
N GLY A 292 17.49 3.76 -13.10
CA GLY A 292 16.42 4.61 -13.61
C GLY A 292 15.92 5.59 -12.55
N THR A 293 15.52 6.78 -12.98
CA THR A 293 14.96 7.80 -12.07
C THR A 293 13.58 7.39 -11.56
N VAL A 294 13.24 7.85 -10.36
CA VAL A 294 11.90 7.73 -9.76
C VAL A 294 11.24 9.10 -9.75
N THR A 295 9.94 9.16 -10.01
CA THR A 295 9.18 10.42 -9.98
C THR A 295 8.76 10.81 -8.56
N ARG A 296 8.35 12.07 -8.38
CA ARG A 296 7.79 12.57 -7.10
C ARG A 296 6.59 11.74 -6.66
N ALA A 297 5.66 11.45 -7.58
CA ALA A 297 4.47 10.67 -7.31
C ALA A 297 4.78 9.21 -6.95
N GLU A 298 5.72 8.57 -7.66
CA GLU A 298 6.15 7.21 -7.36
C GLU A 298 6.78 7.12 -5.97
N PHE A 299 7.69 8.03 -5.64
CA PHE A 299 8.31 8.00 -4.31
C PHE A 299 7.32 8.35 -3.20
N LEU A 300 6.40 9.29 -3.43
CA LEU A 300 5.34 9.60 -2.48
C LEU A 300 4.51 8.36 -2.13
N LYS A 301 4.10 7.60 -3.16
CA LYS A 301 3.41 6.32 -2.97
C LYS A 301 4.26 5.33 -2.18
N MET A 302 5.54 5.15 -2.56
CA MET A 302 6.47 4.24 -1.88
C MET A 302 6.60 4.60 -0.39
N ALA A 303 6.75 5.88 -0.06
CA ALA A 303 6.88 6.35 1.31
C ALA A 303 5.60 6.10 2.13
N MET A 304 4.44 6.44 1.59
CA MET A 304 3.16 6.22 2.26
C MET A 304 2.87 4.72 2.47
N ASP A 305 3.07 3.89 1.43
CA ASP A 305 2.86 2.44 1.52
C ASP A 305 3.82 1.78 2.52
N SER A 306 5.05 2.29 2.68
CA SER A 306 6.03 1.76 3.64
C SER A 306 5.53 1.86 5.07
N PHE A 307 4.84 2.93 5.39
CA PHE A 307 4.33 3.21 6.74
C PHE A 307 2.83 2.90 6.90
N GLY A 308 2.18 2.34 5.88
CA GLY A 308 0.74 2.07 5.92
C GLY A 308 -0.12 3.33 5.95
N ILE A 309 0.41 4.45 5.47
CA ILE A 309 -0.31 5.72 5.40
C ILE A 309 -1.27 5.68 4.21
N VAL A 310 -2.56 5.91 4.50
CA VAL A 310 -3.60 5.88 3.47
C VAL A 310 -3.78 7.23 2.79
N GLY A 311 -4.17 7.19 1.52
CA GLY A 311 -4.56 8.38 0.78
C GLY A 311 -6.02 8.77 0.97
N HIS A 312 -6.50 9.76 0.22
CA HIS A 312 -7.89 10.19 0.23
C HIS A 312 -8.52 10.07 -1.17
N ALA A 313 -9.60 9.33 -1.27
CA ALA A 313 -10.35 9.15 -2.53
C ALA A 313 -11.48 10.16 -2.70
N TYR A 314 -11.94 10.78 -1.61
CA TYR A 314 -13.05 11.71 -1.65
C TYR A 314 -12.57 13.12 -2.03
N ARG A 315 -12.83 13.49 -3.28
CA ARG A 315 -12.57 14.82 -3.82
C ARG A 315 -13.48 15.09 -5.00
N ASP A 316 -13.89 16.32 -5.17
CA ASP A 316 -14.75 16.75 -6.28
C ASP A 316 -13.98 17.40 -7.41
N SER A 317 -12.71 17.69 -7.23
CA SER A 317 -11.90 18.48 -8.13
C SER A 317 -10.45 18.02 -8.14
N GLU A 318 -9.70 18.60 -9.02
CA GLU A 318 -8.26 18.47 -9.10
C GLU A 318 -7.60 18.79 -7.76
N CYS A 319 -6.50 18.09 -7.47
CA CYS A 319 -5.66 18.32 -6.32
C CYS A 319 -4.33 18.86 -6.80
N LEU A 320 -4.04 20.12 -6.52
CA LEU A 320 -2.94 20.87 -7.13
C LEU A 320 -3.05 20.86 -8.67
N ASP A 321 -2.03 20.35 -9.36
CA ASP A 321 -1.99 20.15 -10.80
C ASP A 321 -2.34 18.71 -11.24
N ALA A 322 -2.71 17.82 -10.29
CA ALA A 322 -3.16 16.46 -10.59
C ALA A 322 -4.67 16.44 -10.84
N THR A 323 -5.09 15.72 -11.87
CA THR A 323 -6.48 15.49 -12.23
C THR A 323 -7.04 14.23 -11.56
N ASN A 324 -8.35 14.02 -11.65
CA ASN A 324 -8.98 12.81 -11.13
C ASN A 324 -8.57 11.53 -11.87
N ASP A 325 -8.02 11.65 -13.07
CA ASP A 325 -7.54 10.53 -13.88
C ASP A 325 -6.09 10.14 -13.54
N ASP A 326 -5.36 11.00 -12.84
CA ASP A 326 -4.01 10.70 -12.40
C ASP A 326 -4.02 9.71 -11.24
N TRP A 327 -3.33 8.60 -11.42
CA TRP A 327 -3.30 7.48 -10.47
C TRP A 327 -2.81 7.89 -9.07
N TYR A 328 -1.93 8.89 -8.97
CA TYR A 328 -1.34 9.34 -7.72
C TYR A 328 -2.18 10.38 -6.97
N CYS A 329 -3.22 10.90 -7.57
CA CYS A 329 -4.05 11.94 -6.97
C CYS A 329 -4.67 11.50 -5.62
N TYR A 330 -4.96 10.21 -5.44
CA TYR A 330 -5.36 9.60 -4.16
C TYR A 330 -4.28 9.79 -3.08
N TYR A 331 -3.03 9.49 -3.41
CA TYR A 331 -1.90 9.65 -2.50
C TYR A 331 -1.62 11.13 -2.22
N LEU A 332 -1.66 11.96 -3.26
CA LEU A 332 -1.37 13.39 -3.18
C LEU A 332 -2.31 14.11 -2.20
N GLN A 333 -3.62 13.89 -2.31
CA GLN A 333 -4.59 14.50 -1.40
C GLN A 333 -4.33 14.06 0.05
N GLY A 334 -4.16 12.76 0.29
CA GLY A 334 -3.90 12.24 1.64
C GLY A 334 -2.57 12.75 2.21
N ALA A 335 -1.54 12.86 1.39
CA ALA A 335 -0.24 13.37 1.79
C ALA A 335 -0.29 14.85 2.20
N LEU A 336 -1.06 15.66 1.47
CA LEU A 336 -1.24 17.07 1.79
C LEU A 336 -2.01 17.26 3.11
N ASP A 337 -3.09 16.52 3.28
CA ASP A 337 -3.90 16.59 4.52
C ASP A 337 -3.12 16.11 5.76
N LYS A 338 -2.15 15.23 5.57
CA LYS A 338 -1.26 14.70 6.63
C LYS A 338 0.10 15.44 6.71
N ASN A 339 0.27 16.52 5.94
CA ASN A 339 1.51 17.32 5.86
C ASN A 339 2.78 16.53 5.48
N ILE A 340 2.65 15.48 4.68
CA ILE A 340 3.78 14.66 4.21
C ILE A 340 4.58 15.38 3.12
N ILE A 341 3.92 16.28 2.37
CA ILE A 341 4.58 17.07 1.35
C ILE A 341 4.83 18.48 1.90
N PRO A 342 6.09 18.87 2.14
CA PRO A 342 6.41 20.24 2.56
C PRO A 342 5.92 21.28 1.55
N LYS A 343 5.38 22.40 2.05
CA LYS A 343 4.88 23.49 1.18
C LYS A 343 5.93 24.01 0.19
N LYS A 344 7.21 23.97 0.56
CA LYS A 344 8.33 24.35 -0.32
C LYS A 344 8.46 23.49 -1.58
N MET A 345 7.89 22.30 -1.58
CA MET A 345 7.85 21.42 -2.76
C MET A 345 6.70 21.74 -3.71
N ILE A 346 5.82 22.66 -3.34
CA ILE A 346 4.63 23.02 -4.11
C ILE A 346 4.75 24.46 -4.59
N GLU A 347 4.80 24.63 -5.89
CA GLU A 347 4.85 25.95 -6.50
C GLU A 347 3.49 26.64 -6.36
N ASN A 348 3.48 27.90 -5.85
CA ASN A 348 2.29 28.72 -5.65
C ASN A 348 1.20 28.02 -4.78
N CYS A 349 1.61 27.31 -3.74
CA CYS A 349 0.71 26.60 -2.86
C CYS A 349 -0.28 27.54 -2.14
N ASN A 350 -1.57 27.28 -2.33
CA ASN A 350 -2.64 27.92 -1.55
C ASN A 350 -3.60 26.84 -1.03
N VAL A 351 -4.16 27.08 0.16
CA VAL A 351 -5.09 26.15 0.84
C VAL A 351 -6.37 26.88 1.19
N THR A 352 -7.49 26.36 0.75
CA THR A 352 -8.82 26.89 1.08
C THR A 352 -9.63 25.79 1.78
N LYS A 353 -10.24 26.12 2.91
CA LYS A 353 -11.11 25.21 3.64
C LYS A 353 -12.52 25.33 3.10
N VAL A 354 -13.12 24.20 2.72
CA VAL A 354 -14.47 24.12 2.14
C VAL A 354 -15.26 23.04 2.87
N THR A 355 -16.49 23.36 3.29
CA THR A 355 -17.41 22.36 3.85
C THR A 355 -18.04 21.56 2.73
N LYS A 356 -17.92 20.24 2.77
CA LYS A 356 -18.47 19.28 1.79
C LYS A 356 -19.54 18.41 2.42
N THR A 357 -20.59 18.12 1.65
CA THR A 357 -21.60 17.13 2.01
C THR A 357 -21.11 15.76 1.59
N LEU A 358 -20.88 14.87 2.56
CA LEU A 358 -20.46 13.48 2.32
C LEU A 358 -21.64 12.56 2.03
N ALA A 359 -22.77 12.83 2.69
CA ALA A 359 -24.04 12.14 2.45
C ALA A 359 -25.18 13.15 2.57
N GLU A 360 -26.09 13.09 1.63
CA GLU A 360 -27.30 13.93 1.63
C GLU A 360 -28.24 13.50 2.77
N ALA A 361 -29.02 14.45 3.29
CA ALA A 361 -30.08 14.16 4.24
C ALA A 361 -31.12 13.21 3.63
N THR A 362 -31.60 12.29 4.44
CA THR A 362 -32.76 11.44 4.12
C THR A 362 -33.85 11.66 5.17
N ASP A 363 -35.04 11.09 4.97
CA ASP A 363 -36.14 11.25 5.91
C ASP A 363 -35.80 10.79 7.33
N ASP A 364 -34.83 9.86 7.47
CA ASP A 364 -34.41 9.27 8.76
C ASP A 364 -33.00 9.66 9.20
N LYS A 365 -32.23 10.42 8.42
CA LYS A 365 -30.84 10.79 8.74
C LYS A 365 -30.51 12.20 8.29
N GLU A 366 -29.81 12.92 9.14
CA GLU A 366 -29.24 14.23 8.79
C GLU A 366 -28.11 14.10 7.76
N ALA A 367 -27.89 15.17 6.99
CA ALA A 367 -26.75 15.23 6.06
C ALA A 367 -25.44 15.14 6.86
N VAL A 368 -24.52 14.35 6.33
CA VAL A 368 -23.15 14.26 6.87
C VAL A 368 -22.27 15.25 6.12
N THR A 369 -21.74 16.22 6.83
CA THR A 369 -20.81 17.22 6.26
C THR A 369 -19.45 17.15 6.92
N THR A 370 -18.41 17.50 6.20
CA THR A 370 -17.06 17.66 6.74
C THR A 370 -16.33 18.82 6.06
N ASP A 371 -15.38 19.39 6.79
CA ASP A 371 -14.48 20.37 6.23
C ASP A 371 -13.31 19.66 5.53
N VAL A 372 -13.07 19.99 4.27
CA VAL A 372 -11.94 19.50 3.49
C VAL A 372 -11.05 20.64 3.04
N ASN A 373 -9.76 20.40 2.98
CA ASN A 373 -8.81 21.34 2.40
C ASN A 373 -8.80 21.16 0.87
N VAL A 374 -8.92 22.26 0.17
CA VAL A 374 -8.72 22.34 -1.28
C VAL A 374 -7.36 23.00 -1.52
N TYR A 375 -6.48 22.27 -2.17
CA TYR A 375 -5.11 22.71 -2.47
C TYR A 375 -5.01 23.15 -3.92
N THR A 376 -4.44 24.34 -4.14
CA THR A 376 -4.09 24.84 -5.46
C THR A 376 -2.60 25.12 -5.53
N GLY A 377 -2.02 24.98 -6.72
CA GLY A 377 -0.59 25.11 -6.95
C GLY A 377 -0.08 24.00 -7.87
N LYS A 378 1.24 23.80 -7.90
CA LYS A 378 1.86 22.80 -8.77
C LYS A 378 2.78 21.89 -7.98
N PHE A 379 2.49 20.58 -7.99
CA PHE A 379 3.34 19.53 -7.42
C PHE A 379 4.26 18.88 -8.46
N ASP A 380 3.80 18.79 -9.72
CA ASP A 380 4.56 18.19 -10.82
C ASP A 380 4.94 16.73 -10.52
N GLY A 381 3.92 15.89 -10.30
CA GLY A 381 4.09 14.50 -9.80
C GLY A 381 4.94 13.61 -10.68
N ASP A 382 4.95 13.84 -12.00
CA ASP A 382 5.74 13.09 -12.97
C ASP A 382 7.19 13.55 -13.07
N LYS A 383 7.55 14.66 -12.42
CA LYS A 383 8.93 15.13 -12.39
C LYS A 383 9.82 14.16 -11.62
N PRO A 384 11.04 13.83 -12.13
CA PRO A 384 12.03 13.10 -11.35
C PRO A 384 12.28 13.76 -10.00
N ILE A 385 12.19 12.99 -8.92
CA ILE A 385 12.42 13.50 -7.57
C ILE A 385 13.90 13.74 -7.32
N THR A 386 14.23 14.85 -6.67
CA THR A 386 15.60 15.10 -6.22
C THR A 386 15.85 14.41 -4.87
N ARG A 387 17.12 14.22 -4.52
CA ARG A 387 17.51 13.62 -3.25
C ARG A 387 17.02 14.40 -2.02
N GLU A 388 17.03 15.74 -2.08
CA GLU A 388 16.48 16.56 -0.97
C GLU A 388 14.96 16.45 -0.87
N GLU A 389 14.25 16.39 -2.00
CA GLU A 389 12.80 16.17 -2.02
C GLU A 389 12.43 14.79 -1.48
N MET A 390 13.22 13.76 -1.84
CA MET A 390 13.09 12.42 -1.30
C MET A 390 13.30 12.38 0.23
N ALA A 391 14.31 13.08 0.73
CA ALA A 391 14.56 13.23 2.15
C ALA A 391 13.36 13.87 2.87
N ALA A 392 12.80 14.91 2.30
CA ALA A 392 11.68 15.64 2.88
C ALA A 392 10.42 14.77 3.00
N ILE A 393 10.03 14.08 1.92
CA ILE A 393 8.89 13.15 1.94
C ILE A 393 9.14 12.00 2.91
N ALA A 394 10.33 11.41 2.94
CA ALA A 394 10.66 10.30 3.83
C ALA A 394 10.56 10.70 5.32
N VAL A 395 11.09 11.87 5.69
CA VAL A 395 11.04 12.38 7.07
C VAL A 395 9.60 12.66 7.50
N GLU A 396 8.79 13.30 6.66
CA GLU A 396 7.41 13.61 7.03
C GLU A 396 6.49 12.37 7.01
N ALA A 397 6.73 11.41 6.13
CA ALA A 397 6.03 10.13 6.20
C ALA A 397 6.37 9.36 7.49
N TYR A 398 7.63 9.40 7.93
CA TYR A 398 8.03 8.85 9.22
C TYR A 398 7.39 9.59 10.40
N ASN A 399 7.36 10.93 10.35
CA ASN A 399 6.67 11.76 11.34
C ASN A 399 5.20 11.41 11.47
N GLU A 400 4.51 11.20 10.35
CA GLU A 400 3.09 10.83 10.35
C GLU A 400 2.88 9.44 10.96
N SER A 401 3.68 8.45 10.56
CA SER A 401 3.63 7.12 11.17
C SER A 401 3.87 7.16 12.68
N TYR A 402 4.83 7.97 13.13
CA TYR A 402 5.12 8.14 14.54
C TYR A 402 3.96 8.85 15.27
N ARG A 403 3.35 9.88 14.64
CA ARG A 403 2.17 10.58 15.18
C ARG A 403 0.98 9.64 15.36
N GLN A 404 0.72 8.76 14.41
CA GLN A 404 -0.34 7.76 14.53
C GLN A 404 -0.14 6.82 15.73
N LYS A 405 1.11 6.47 16.04
CA LYS A 405 1.45 5.56 17.16
C LYS A 405 1.56 6.26 18.52
N LYS A 406 2.01 7.51 18.56
CA LYS A 406 2.40 8.23 19.78
C LYS A 406 1.62 9.51 20.03
N GLY A 407 0.78 9.95 19.11
CA GLY A 407 -0.01 11.18 19.20
C GLY A 407 0.74 12.45 18.79
N GLU A 408 2.03 12.39 18.53
CA GLU A 408 2.87 13.53 18.17
C GLU A 408 3.96 13.15 17.17
N PRO A 409 4.48 14.07 16.34
CA PRO A 409 5.56 13.78 15.40
C PRO A 409 6.86 13.53 16.18
N ARG A 410 7.76 12.71 15.60
CA ARG A 410 9.09 12.53 16.17
C ARG A 410 9.98 13.75 16.00
N PHE A 411 9.89 14.40 14.84
CA PHE A 411 10.67 15.57 14.49
C PHE A 411 9.77 16.76 14.20
N TYR A 412 10.03 17.89 14.83
CA TYR A 412 9.35 19.14 14.52
C TYR A 412 10.16 19.90 13.47
N MET A 413 9.70 19.86 12.23
CA MET A 413 10.37 20.55 11.14
C MET A 413 9.85 21.97 11.02
N LEU A 414 10.73 22.94 10.78
CA LEU A 414 10.33 24.33 10.60
C LEU A 414 9.35 24.51 9.43
N ASP A 415 9.56 23.75 8.37
CA ASP A 415 8.72 23.79 7.18
C ASP A 415 7.40 23.03 7.33
N SER A 416 7.27 22.19 8.35
CA SER A 416 6.02 21.54 8.75
C SER A 416 5.26 22.28 9.85
N CYS A 417 5.79 23.42 10.36
CA CYS A 417 5.06 24.24 11.31
C CYS A 417 3.75 24.74 10.70
N LEU A 418 2.64 24.39 11.33
CA LEU A 418 1.30 24.64 10.82
C LEU A 418 0.90 26.12 10.90
N THR A 419 1.51 26.90 11.81
CA THR A 419 1.20 28.31 11.99
C THR A 419 2.42 29.20 11.79
N GLU A 420 2.19 30.41 11.29
CA GLU A 420 3.23 31.43 11.20
C GLU A 420 3.74 31.86 12.60
N GLN A 421 2.93 31.68 13.63
CA GLN A 421 3.31 31.99 15.00
C GLN A 421 4.34 30.99 15.54
N ASP A 422 4.19 29.70 15.23
CA ASP A 422 5.17 28.66 15.58
C ASP A 422 6.51 28.88 14.87
N LYS A 423 6.45 29.25 13.57
CA LYS A 423 7.63 29.61 12.80
C LYS A 423 8.35 30.84 13.38
N GLN A 424 7.61 31.88 13.75
CA GLN A 424 8.19 33.08 14.33
C GLN A 424 8.85 32.80 15.67
N ALA A 425 8.22 32.01 16.53
CA ALA A 425 8.81 31.62 17.82
C ALA A 425 10.13 30.86 17.61
N TYR A 426 10.16 29.94 16.68
CA TYR A 426 11.35 29.15 16.36
C TYR A 426 12.49 30.02 15.79
N VAL A 427 12.17 30.95 14.87
CA VAL A 427 13.14 31.87 14.29
C VAL A 427 13.67 32.87 15.32
N VAL A 428 12.82 33.36 16.22
CA VAL A 428 13.24 34.28 17.29
C VAL A 428 14.21 33.59 18.25
N ASP A 429 13.94 32.35 18.61
CA ASP A 429 14.87 31.57 19.46
C ASP A 429 16.21 31.33 18.76
N ALA A 430 16.20 31.01 17.48
CA ALA A 430 17.42 30.84 16.69
C ALA A 430 18.20 32.15 16.53
N VAL A 431 17.52 33.28 16.25
CA VAL A 431 18.16 34.60 16.10
C VAL A 431 18.68 35.14 17.43
N ASN A 432 17.95 34.96 18.53
CA ASN A 432 18.42 35.36 19.87
C ASN A 432 19.67 34.62 20.32
N GLN A 433 19.89 33.42 19.79
CA GLN A 433 21.11 32.66 20.03
C GLN A 433 22.30 33.13 19.18
N VAL A 434 22.02 33.71 17.98
CA VAL A 434 23.04 34.16 17.02
C VAL A 434 23.64 35.51 17.37
N GLU A 435 22.85 36.47 17.89
CA GLU A 435 23.29 37.87 18.02
C GLU A 435 24.37 38.10 19.08
N ASN A 436 24.59 37.19 20.02
CA ASN A 436 25.47 37.47 21.16
C ASN A 436 26.49 36.36 21.51
N LYS A 437 26.69 35.35 20.70
CA LYS A 437 27.57 34.22 21.03
C LYS A 437 28.48 33.85 19.87
N SER A 438 29.72 33.49 20.20
CA SER A 438 30.65 32.79 19.30
C SER A 438 30.26 31.32 19.07
N GLU A 439 29.26 30.85 19.79
CA GLU A 439 28.73 29.49 19.75
C GLU A 439 27.23 29.55 19.59
N ILE A 440 26.69 28.80 18.62
CA ILE A 440 25.27 28.71 18.38
C ILE A 440 24.81 27.30 18.71
N GLU A 441 23.79 27.25 19.53
CA GLU A 441 23.01 26.05 19.74
C GLU A 441 21.93 26.00 18.65
N ILE A 442 22.08 25.14 17.64
CA ILE A 442 21.11 24.99 16.55
C ILE A 442 20.20 23.82 16.84
N PRO A 443 18.97 24.03 17.26
CA PRO A 443 17.94 23.00 17.24
C PRO A 443 17.44 22.86 15.80
N LEU A 444 17.92 21.91 15.03
CA LEU A 444 17.44 21.64 13.68
C LEU A 444 16.14 20.88 13.66
N CYS A 445 15.92 20.07 14.68
CA CYS A 445 14.65 19.41 14.92
C CYS A 445 14.25 19.67 16.36
N LYS A 446 13.09 20.25 16.58
CA LYS A 446 12.49 20.21 17.91
C LYS A 446 11.91 18.79 18.05
N SER A 447 12.58 17.94 18.81
CA SER A 447 12.04 16.63 19.14
C SER A 447 11.37 16.68 20.49
N THR A 448 10.25 16.01 20.62
CA THR A 448 9.61 15.69 21.90
C THR A 448 10.34 14.57 22.64
N ALA A 449 11.22 13.81 21.97
CA ALA A 449 12.09 12.88 22.66
C ALA A 449 13.03 13.66 23.59
N GLN A 450 12.91 13.42 24.89
CA GLN A 450 13.66 14.09 25.97
C GLN A 450 15.19 14.05 25.84
N ASN A 451 15.74 13.55 24.74
CA ASN A 451 17.13 13.25 24.50
C ASN A 451 17.72 13.92 23.26
N LEU A 452 17.00 14.80 22.55
CA LEU A 452 17.65 15.64 21.54
C LEU A 452 18.33 16.79 22.26
N LYS A 453 19.64 16.68 22.38
CA LYS A 453 20.47 17.80 22.79
C LYS A 453 20.66 18.70 21.58
N SER A 454 20.46 20.00 21.78
CA SER A 454 21.01 21.00 20.91
C SER A 454 22.53 20.83 20.83
N GLN A 455 23.09 20.92 19.64
CA GLN A 455 24.52 20.90 19.47
C GLN A 455 25.06 22.32 19.43
N THR A 456 26.08 22.59 20.24
CA THR A 456 26.76 23.87 20.19
C THR A 456 27.72 23.88 19.01
N VAL A 457 27.50 24.77 18.07
CA VAL A 457 28.36 24.94 16.91
C VAL A 457 28.89 26.35 16.85
N THR A 458 30.18 26.44 16.62
CA THR A 458 30.85 27.72 16.43
C THR A 458 30.73 28.13 14.97
N ILE A 459 30.14 29.30 14.69
CA ILE A 459 29.97 29.81 13.32
C ILE A 459 31.14 30.70 12.95
N PRO A 460 31.76 30.50 11.77
CA PRO A 460 32.69 31.44 11.21
C PRO A 460 31.97 32.78 10.86
N LYS A 461 32.51 33.91 11.28
CA LYS A 461 31.94 35.24 11.02
C LYS A 461 32.06 35.74 9.57
N ASP A 462 32.65 34.98 8.69
CA ASP A 462 33.02 35.40 7.34
C ASP A 462 32.01 35.02 6.25
N GLY A 463 30.76 34.81 6.64
CA GLY A 463 29.63 34.90 5.70
C GLY A 463 29.28 33.62 4.96
N ASN A 464 30.02 32.55 5.04
CA ASN A 464 29.59 31.26 4.54
C ASN A 464 29.00 30.46 5.72
N VAL A 465 27.69 30.59 5.87
CA VAL A 465 26.95 29.70 6.78
C VAL A 465 26.99 28.31 6.17
N VAL A 466 27.88 27.51 6.69
CA VAL A 466 27.82 26.08 6.45
C VAL A 466 26.63 25.60 7.24
N ASP A 467 25.59 25.15 6.57
CA ASP A 467 24.42 24.61 7.24
C ASP A 467 24.80 23.34 8.02
N LEU A 468 24.65 23.45 9.30
CA LEU A 468 25.07 22.43 10.25
C LEU A 468 23.89 21.53 10.58
N GLY A 469 24.07 20.25 10.33
CA GLY A 469 23.09 19.24 10.68
C GLY A 469 23.11 18.88 12.14
N ILE A 470 21.98 18.61 12.74
CA ILE A 470 21.89 18.02 14.05
C ILE A 470 21.91 16.53 13.96
N ILE A 471 22.66 16.01 14.86
CA ILE A 471 22.81 14.60 15.11
C ILE A 471 21.96 14.23 16.29
N GLU A 472 21.19 13.15 16.13
CA GLU A 472 20.51 12.55 17.25
C GLU A 472 21.53 12.05 18.29
N PRO A 473 21.44 12.44 19.56
CA PRO A 473 22.35 11.91 20.56
C PRO A 473 22.06 10.44 20.80
N LYS A 474 23.09 9.64 20.68
CA LYS A 474 23.20 8.31 21.27
C LYS A 474 21.90 7.52 21.44
N SER A 475 21.25 7.15 20.40
CA SER A 475 20.39 6.00 20.47
C SER A 475 20.83 4.97 19.47
N LYS A 476 21.46 3.95 19.95
CA LYS A 476 21.56 2.61 19.35
C LYS A 476 22.40 2.37 18.10
N GLN A 477 22.97 3.36 17.40
CA GLN A 477 23.73 3.12 16.16
C GLN A 477 25.15 3.70 16.09
N GLY A 478 25.75 4.09 17.21
CA GLY A 478 27.21 4.30 17.25
C GLY A 478 27.71 5.68 16.84
N TRP A 479 26.85 6.68 16.70
CA TRP A 479 27.26 8.07 16.49
C TRP A 479 27.76 8.70 17.80
N GLY A 480 28.90 9.35 17.75
CA GLY A 480 29.51 9.98 18.91
C GLY A 480 28.84 11.29 19.33
N GLU A 481 29.06 11.74 20.57
CA GLU A 481 28.48 12.99 21.11
C GLU A 481 29.02 14.28 20.44
N THR A 482 29.96 14.18 19.51
CA THR A 482 30.77 15.29 19.00
C THR A 482 30.70 15.46 17.48
N ASP A 483 29.92 14.63 16.76
CA ASP A 483 29.97 14.62 15.31
C ASP A 483 28.91 15.57 14.76
N ALA A 484 29.30 16.76 14.33
CA ALA A 484 28.47 17.62 13.50
C ALA A 484 28.50 17.11 12.05
N ILE A 485 27.34 17.05 11.39
CA ILE A 485 27.25 16.74 9.98
C ILE A 485 27.20 18.03 9.19
N VAL A 486 28.19 18.25 8.35
CA VAL A 486 28.19 19.33 7.36
C VAL A 486 27.74 18.75 6.05
N ILE A 487 26.70 19.37 5.49
CA ILE A 487 26.20 18.98 4.19
C ILE A 487 26.81 19.87 3.13
N ASN A 488 27.68 19.31 2.29
CA ASN A 488 28.19 20.02 1.14
C ASN A 488 27.12 20.14 0.06
N GLY A 489 26.88 21.36 -0.37
CA GLY A 489 25.96 21.66 -1.48
C GLY A 489 25.58 23.14 -1.45
N ASP A 490 25.95 23.85 -2.51
CA ASP A 490 25.75 25.30 -2.62
C ASP A 490 24.31 25.75 -2.79
N ASP A 491 23.33 24.83 -2.88
CA ASP A 491 21.93 25.18 -3.16
C ASP A 491 20.94 24.18 -2.55
N VAL A 492 21.04 23.96 -1.24
CA VAL A 492 20.11 23.11 -0.51
C VAL A 492 18.89 23.92 -0.08
N SER A 493 17.72 23.65 -0.66
CA SER A 493 16.47 24.34 -0.30
C SER A 493 15.70 23.68 0.84
N LEU A 494 15.95 22.39 1.10
CA LEU A 494 15.29 21.58 2.13
C LEU A 494 16.29 21.08 3.18
N VAL A 495 17.16 21.97 3.65
CA VAL A 495 18.31 21.68 4.54
C VAL A 495 17.91 20.88 5.77
N ASN A 496 16.89 21.32 6.51
CA ASN A 496 16.46 20.68 7.73
C ASN A 496 16.02 19.22 7.51
N TYR A 497 15.37 18.95 6.38
CA TYR A 497 14.95 17.60 6.03
C TYR A 497 16.13 16.71 5.66
N VAL A 498 17.06 17.24 4.87
CA VAL A 498 18.29 16.51 4.51
C VAL A 498 19.07 16.13 5.76
N GLN A 499 19.26 17.08 6.66
CA GLN A 499 19.96 16.87 7.92
C GLN A 499 19.26 15.84 8.80
N CYS A 500 17.93 15.95 8.94
CA CYS A 500 17.13 15.01 9.69
C CYS A 500 17.18 13.60 9.07
N ALA A 501 17.10 13.49 7.75
CA ALA A 501 17.18 12.22 7.04
C ALA A 501 18.54 11.54 7.21
N VAL A 502 19.63 12.30 7.18
CA VAL A 502 20.99 11.77 7.42
C VAL A 502 21.17 11.40 8.89
N ALA A 503 20.83 12.29 9.81
CA ALA A 503 20.98 12.04 11.25
C ALA A 503 20.15 10.86 11.77
N SER A 504 18.96 10.65 11.19
CA SER A 504 18.09 9.51 11.53
C SER A 504 18.49 8.20 10.84
N GLY A 505 19.42 8.23 9.90
CA GLY A 505 19.82 7.05 9.12
C GLY A 505 18.84 6.66 8.01
N LEU A 506 17.85 7.52 7.70
CA LEU A 506 16.94 7.31 6.57
C LEU A 506 17.67 7.40 5.23
N MET A 507 18.59 8.35 5.13
CA MET A 507 19.41 8.53 3.94
C MET A 507 20.88 8.68 4.28
N TYR A 508 21.74 8.34 3.32
CA TYR A 508 23.19 8.51 3.41
C TYR A 508 23.68 9.48 2.34
N GLY A 509 24.85 10.09 2.56
CA GLY A 509 25.56 10.85 1.55
C GLY A 509 26.11 9.98 0.42
N MET A 510 26.57 10.64 -0.63
CA MET A 510 27.34 10.00 -1.72
C MET A 510 28.75 9.67 -1.26
N SER A 511 29.31 10.50 -0.39
CA SER A 511 30.58 10.30 0.31
C SER A 511 30.55 11.00 1.66
N GLU A 512 31.39 10.53 2.56
CA GLU A 512 31.61 11.12 3.89
C GLU A 512 33.11 11.37 4.04
N ASP A 513 33.46 12.55 4.56
CA ASP A 513 34.83 12.96 4.76
C ASP A 513 34.99 13.72 6.07
N ILE A 514 36.17 13.75 6.61
CA ILE A 514 36.50 14.58 7.78
C ILE A 514 37.16 15.85 7.26
N THR A 515 36.52 16.97 7.51
CA THR A 515 37.01 18.27 7.03
C THR A 515 37.49 19.11 8.19
N ASP A 516 38.66 19.73 8.01
CA ASP A 516 39.25 20.66 8.98
C ASP A 516 38.66 22.07 8.76
N TYR A 517 38.06 22.62 9.79
CA TYR A 517 37.56 23.99 9.81
C TYR A 517 38.45 24.89 10.69
N THR A 518 38.59 26.13 10.26
CA THR A 518 39.34 27.14 10.98
C THR A 518 38.47 28.36 11.22
N ILE A 519 38.30 28.72 12.48
CA ILE A 519 37.62 29.93 12.88
C ILE A 519 38.65 30.92 13.37
N ASN A 520 38.65 32.10 12.77
CA ASN A 520 39.42 33.25 13.24
C ASN A 520 38.52 34.13 14.09
N SER A 521 38.75 34.23 15.37
CA SER A 521 38.07 35.14 16.28
C SER A 521 39.03 36.17 16.83
N GLU A 522 38.49 37.24 17.42
CA GLU A 522 39.29 38.24 18.12
C GLU A 522 40.17 37.64 19.23
N ASN A 523 39.84 36.47 19.71
CA ASN A 523 40.53 35.72 20.78
C ASN A 523 41.48 34.62 20.27
N GLY A 524 41.68 34.52 18.95
CA GLY A 524 42.58 33.56 18.34
C GLY A 524 41.88 32.64 17.31
N THR A 525 42.66 31.74 16.74
CA THR A 525 42.23 30.78 15.74
C THR A 525 41.88 29.46 16.41
N ILE A 526 40.66 29.01 16.21
CA ILE A 526 40.19 27.69 16.67
C ILE A 526 40.13 26.76 15.45
N LYS A 527 40.74 25.58 15.58
CA LYS A 527 40.68 24.52 14.59
C LYS A 527 39.83 23.38 15.14
N TYR A 528 38.93 22.87 14.33
CA TYR A 528 38.08 21.72 14.67
C TYR A 528 37.83 20.86 13.45
N GLN A 529 37.50 19.60 13.67
CA GLN A 529 37.19 18.63 12.64
C GLN A 529 35.68 18.31 12.67
N MET A 530 35.10 18.22 11.51
CA MET A 530 33.69 17.85 11.36
C MET A 530 33.50 16.81 10.25
N ASN A 531 32.60 15.89 10.47
CA ASN A 531 32.18 14.98 9.42
C ASN A 531 31.42 15.76 8.37
N THR A 532 31.88 15.65 7.13
CA THR A 532 31.26 16.30 5.97
C THR A 532 30.61 15.26 5.10
N VAL A 533 29.35 15.46 4.79
CA VAL A 533 28.56 14.57 3.95
C VAL A 533 28.28 15.25 2.62
N ASP A 534 28.78 14.68 1.54
CA ASP A 534 28.34 15.09 0.21
C ASP A 534 26.99 14.43 -0.09
N PHE A 535 25.93 15.20 0.02
CA PHE A 535 24.57 14.70 -0.14
C PHE A 535 24.05 14.79 -1.57
N ALA A 536 24.65 15.65 -2.39
CA ALA A 536 24.18 15.93 -3.76
C ALA A 536 22.67 16.21 -3.83
N PRO A 537 22.14 17.25 -3.13
CA PRO A 537 20.72 17.44 -2.88
C PRO A 537 19.88 17.61 -4.14
N LYS A 538 20.44 18.19 -5.19
CA LYS A 538 19.75 18.45 -6.46
C LYS A 538 19.82 17.32 -7.47
N ASN A 539 20.62 16.29 -7.21
CA ASN A 539 20.64 15.11 -8.07
C ASN A 539 19.28 14.39 -8.01
N THR A 540 18.85 13.88 -9.14
CA THR A 540 17.66 13.01 -9.19
C THR A 540 17.96 11.68 -8.51
N ALA A 541 16.98 11.19 -7.76
CA ALA A 541 17.08 9.89 -7.09
C ALA A 541 16.79 8.75 -8.06
N THR A 542 17.52 7.65 -7.88
CA THR A 542 17.31 6.42 -8.63
C THR A 542 16.29 5.50 -7.94
N ARG A 543 15.78 4.52 -8.69
CA ARG A 543 14.90 3.48 -8.15
C ARG A 543 15.59 2.63 -7.07
N ALA A 544 16.89 2.40 -7.23
CA ALA A 544 17.71 1.72 -6.21
C ALA A 544 17.82 2.53 -4.92
N GLU A 545 18.08 3.84 -5.02
CA GLU A 545 18.14 4.72 -3.86
C GLU A 545 16.79 4.81 -3.14
N ALA A 546 15.70 4.97 -3.90
CA ALA A 546 14.34 4.98 -3.37
C ALA A 546 14.00 3.67 -2.64
N SER A 547 14.38 2.52 -3.20
CA SER A 547 14.21 1.20 -2.58
C SER A 547 15.01 1.08 -1.27
N ALA A 548 16.24 1.58 -1.25
CA ALA A 548 17.07 1.57 -0.04
C ALA A 548 16.47 2.45 1.07
N VAL A 549 15.94 3.63 0.73
CA VAL A 549 15.23 4.49 1.68
C VAL A 549 13.98 3.79 2.20
N MET A 550 13.16 3.24 1.31
CA MET A 550 11.96 2.49 1.67
C MET A 550 12.25 1.34 2.63
N ASN A 551 13.29 0.55 2.36
CA ASN A 551 13.69 -0.55 3.24
C ASN A 551 14.09 -0.07 4.64
N ARG A 552 14.83 1.05 4.74
CA ARG A 552 15.17 1.65 6.03
C ARG A 552 13.94 2.17 6.77
N MET A 553 13.02 2.83 6.07
CA MET A 553 11.75 3.29 6.63
C MET A 553 10.97 2.13 7.25
N ILE A 554 10.85 1.00 6.54
CA ILE A 554 10.16 -0.20 7.03
C ILE A 554 10.85 -0.75 8.28
N ASN A 555 12.18 -0.78 8.31
CA ASN A 555 12.95 -1.32 9.45
C ASN A 555 13.02 -0.38 10.66
N MET A 556 12.57 0.86 10.55
CA MET A 556 12.49 1.83 11.67
C MET A 556 11.17 1.74 12.44
N LEU A 557 10.20 0.97 11.95
CA LEU A 557 8.89 0.75 12.58
C LEU A 557 8.98 -0.31 13.68
#